data_0f2340a8bbb895b56f6b59d8ee169f95
#
_entry.id   0f2340a8bbb895b56f6b59d8ee169f95
#
_cell.length_a   1.000
_cell.length_b   1.000
_cell.length_c   1.000
_cell.angle_alpha   90.00
_cell.angle_beta   90.00
_cell.angle_gamma   90.00
#
_symmetry.space_group_name_H-M   'P 1'
#
loop_
_entity.id
_entity.type
_entity.pdbx_description
1 polymer ?
#
loop_
_entity_poly.entity_id
_entity_poly.type
_entity_poly.pdbx_seq_one_letter_code
_entity_poly.pdbx_strand_id
1 'polypeptide(L)'
;MYQNHMINVFLFVMIMALFTAISIPEPGKYYVLAQETVSIAPGSSNPSASQFFVPPEITVSVGTTVTWTNDDATIHTVTEVSPPGGDAGATPTFDSSIIAPTATWENTFDIAGAFNYYCSLHPFMTGKVTVS
;
A
#
# COMPACT_ATOMS: atom_id res chain seq x y z
N MET A 1 -11.75 -33.94 73.26
CA MET A 1 -12.58 -33.04 72.41
C MET A 1 -11.82 -31.74 72.30
N TYR A 2 -11.11 -31.54 71.20
CA TYR A 2 -10.63 -30.24 70.76
C TYR A 2 -10.33 -30.32 69.28
N GLN A 3 -11.17 -29.68 68.48
CA GLN A 3 -10.96 -29.60 67.03
C GLN A 3 -10.05 -28.41 66.74
N ASN A 4 -8.89 -28.71 66.16
CA ASN A 4 -7.98 -27.72 65.67
C ASN A 4 -8.46 -27.22 64.31
N HIS A 5 -8.93 -25.98 64.28
CA HIS A 5 -9.14 -25.28 63.03
C HIS A 5 -7.79 -24.83 62.46
N MET A 6 -7.31 -25.54 61.48
CA MET A 6 -6.20 -25.06 60.65
C MET A 6 -6.71 -23.97 59.71
N ILE A 7 -6.28 -22.76 59.98
CA ILE A 7 -6.50 -21.60 59.13
C ILE A 7 -5.55 -21.75 57.96
N ASN A 8 -6.06 -22.14 56.79
CA ASN A 8 -5.32 -22.08 55.55
C ASN A 8 -5.22 -20.62 55.09
N VAL A 9 -4.04 -20.02 55.35
CA VAL A 9 -3.67 -18.74 54.73
C VAL A 9 -3.34 -19.01 53.29
N PHE A 10 -4.31 -18.82 52.39
CA PHE A 10 -4.05 -18.77 50.97
C PHE A 10 -3.31 -17.47 50.63
N LEU A 11 -2.01 -17.60 50.45
CA LEU A 11 -1.17 -16.54 49.90
C LEU A 11 -1.55 -16.37 48.43
N PHE A 12 -2.43 -15.40 48.15
CA PHE A 12 -2.70 -14.97 46.76
C PHE A 12 -1.46 -14.22 46.24
N VAL A 13 -0.59 -14.95 45.56
CA VAL A 13 0.44 -14.33 44.73
C VAL A 13 -0.29 -13.76 43.51
N MET A 14 -0.49 -12.45 43.53
CA MET A 14 -1.01 -11.68 42.39
C MET A 14 0.09 -11.64 41.32
N ILE A 15 0.09 -12.63 40.42
CA ILE A 15 0.88 -12.57 39.20
C ILE A 15 0.15 -11.59 38.27
N MET A 16 0.60 -10.33 38.25
CA MET A 16 0.25 -9.39 37.22
C MET A 16 0.86 -9.88 35.90
N ALA A 17 0.12 -10.74 35.18
CA ALA A 17 0.42 -11.02 33.80
C ALA A 17 0.14 -9.74 33.02
N LEU A 18 1.19 -9.10 32.51
CA LEU A 18 1.07 -8.11 31.45
C LEU A 18 0.46 -8.84 30.23
N PHE A 19 -0.86 -8.78 30.13
CA PHE A 19 -1.52 -9.11 28.88
C PHE A 19 -1.21 -7.99 27.90
N THR A 20 -0.15 -8.14 27.11
CA THR A 20 -0.08 -7.47 25.81
C THR A 20 -1.27 -8.00 25.02
N ALA A 21 -2.28 -7.17 24.84
CA ALA A 21 -3.42 -7.51 24.02
C ALA A 21 -2.93 -7.72 22.59
N ILE A 22 -2.62 -8.97 22.26
CA ILE A 22 -2.55 -9.39 20.87
C ILE A 22 -4.00 -9.30 20.40
N SER A 23 -4.31 -8.28 19.58
CA SER A 23 -5.60 -8.20 18.90
C SER A 23 -5.73 -9.41 18.00
N ILE A 24 -6.37 -10.45 18.52
CA ILE A 24 -6.78 -11.60 17.70
C ILE A 24 -7.92 -11.06 16.83
N PRO A 25 -7.80 -11.10 15.48
CA PRO A 25 -8.90 -10.69 14.61
C PRO A 25 -10.14 -11.53 14.96
N GLU A 26 -11.28 -10.87 15.10
CA GLU A 26 -12.55 -11.55 15.39
C GLU A 26 -12.83 -12.62 14.33
N PRO A 27 -13.29 -13.83 14.72
CA PRO A 27 -13.59 -14.87 13.78
C PRO A 27 -14.73 -14.40 12.84
N GLY A 28 -14.41 -14.25 11.54
CA GLY A 28 -15.34 -13.80 10.51
C GLY A 28 -15.04 -12.44 9.88
N LYS A 29 -14.12 -11.63 10.40
CA LYS A 29 -13.59 -10.45 9.71
C LYS A 29 -12.30 -10.82 8.97
N TYR A 30 -12.46 -11.25 7.74
CA TYR A 30 -11.33 -11.29 6.80
C TYR A 30 -11.09 -9.86 6.32
N TYR A 31 -10.01 -9.25 6.76
CA TYR A 31 -9.52 -8.01 6.14
C TYR A 31 -8.92 -8.41 4.79
N VAL A 32 -9.71 -8.29 3.74
CA VAL A 32 -9.16 -8.27 2.39
C VAL A 32 -8.40 -6.96 2.31
N LEU A 33 -7.07 -7.02 2.25
CA LEU A 33 -6.26 -5.86 1.92
C LEU A 33 -6.73 -5.40 0.55
N ALA A 34 -7.24 -4.19 0.46
CA ALA A 34 -7.69 -3.65 -0.81
C ALA A 34 -6.49 -3.63 -1.75
N GLN A 35 -6.64 -4.26 -2.90
CA GLN A 35 -5.64 -4.29 -3.95
C GLN A 35 -6.27 -3.74 -5.22
N GLU A 36 -5.65 -2.73 -5.79
CA GLU A 36 -6.06 -2.11 -7.04
C GLU A 36 -4.99 -2.33 -8.10
N THR A 37 -5.40 -2.39 -9.35
CA THR A 37 -4.48 -2.67 -10.47
C THR A 37 -4.55 -1.58 -11.52
N VAL A 38 -3.39 -1.25 -12.09
CA VAL A 38 -3.24 -0.34 -13.23
C VAL A 38 -2.41 -1.06 -14.29
N SER A 39 -2.92 -1.11 -15.52
CA SER A 39 -2.18 -1.60 -16.68
C SER A 39 -1.38 -0.47 -17.31
N ILE A 40 -0.12 -0.70 -17.63
CA ILE A 40 0.64 0.10 -18.59
C ILE A 40 0.26 -0.45 -19.97
N ALA A 41 -0.56 0.30 -20.70
CA ALA A 41 -1.28 -0.21 -21.85
C ALA A 41 -0.35 -0.62 -23.01
N PRO A 42 -0.71 -1.64 -23.79
CA PRO A 42 0.03 -1.99 -25.00
C PRO A 42 0.14 -0.79 -25.97
N GLY A 43 1.36 -0.51 -26.46
CA GLY A 43 1.64 0.60 -27.35
C GLY A 43 1.77 1.96 -26.67
N SER A 44 1.78 2.02 -25.33
CA SER A 44 1.84 3.26 -24.56
C SER A 44 3.16 4.03 -24.73
N SER A 45 4.20 3.40 -25.23
CA SER A 45 5.46 4.08 -25.61
C SER A 45 5.30 5.03 -26.82
N ASN A 46 4.19 4.95 -27.55
CA ASN A 46 3.88 5.88 -28.64
C ASN A 46 3.08 7.09 -28.09
N PRO A 47 3.56 8.34 -28.24
CA PRO A 47 2.86 9.53 -27.74
C PRO A 47 1.48 9.77 -28.40
N SER A 48 1.18 9.10 -29.50
CA SER A 48 -0.14 9.14 -30.19
C SER A 48 -1.06 8.02 -29.70
N ALA A 49 -0.67 7.18 -28.74
CA ALA A 49 -1.55 6.16 -28.20
C ALA A 49 -2.75 6.78 -27.49
N SER A 50 -3.89 6.10 -27.55
CA SER A 50 -5.14 6.56 -26.92
C SER A 50 -5.15 6.36 -25.40
N GLN A 51 -4.29 5.49 -24.88
CA GLN A 51 -4.21 5.14 -23.47
C GLN A 51 -2.75 4.87 -23.08
N PHE A 52 -2.39 5.27 -21.87
CA PHE A 52 -1.06 5.05 -21.29
C PHE A 52 -1.16 4.16 -20.05
N PHE A 53 -1.66 4.71 -18.96
CA PHE A 53 -2.04 3.96 -17.75
C PHE A 53 -3.54 3.71 -17.77
N VAL A 54 -3.99 2.51 -17.41
CA VAL A 54 -5.40 2.12 -17.46
C VAL A 54 -5.81 1.44 -16.17
N PRO A 55 -6.70 2.06 -15.38
CA PRO A 55 -7.26 3.39 -15.56
C PRO A 55 -6.19 4.50 -15.33
N PRO A 56 -6.35 5.70 -15.92
CA PRO A 56 -5.38 6.79 -15.76
C PRO A 56 -5.42 7.44 -14.36
N GLU A 57 -6.57 7.35 -13.70
CA GLU A 57 -6.78 7.85 -12.34
C GLU A 57 -7.56 6.82 -11.52
N ILE A 58 -7.13 6.60 -10.27
CA ILE A 58 -7.82 5.75 -9.30
C ILE A 58 -7.97 6.47 -7.97
N THR A 59 -9.00 6.10 -7.21
CA THR A 59 -9.19 6.54 -5.82
C THR A 59 -9.18 5.31 -4.92
N VAL A 60 -8.35 5.34 -3.90
CA VAL A 60 -8.14 4.22 -2.99
C VAL A 60 -8.19 4.69 -1.53
N SER A 61 -8.41 3.77 -0.59
CA SER A 61 -8.30 4.06 0.84
C SER A 61 -6.84 4.00 1.30
N VAL A 62 -6.54 4.71 2.40
CA VAL A 62 -5.24 4.58 3.10
C VAL A 62 -4.96 3.10 3.42
N GLY A 63 -3.73 2.65 3.18
CA GLY A 63 -3.28 1.27 3.35
C GLY A 63 -3.52 0.37 2.13
N THR A 64 -4.08 0.90 1.03
CA THR A 64 -4.26 0.12 -0.21
C THR A 64 -2.93 -0.08 -0.93
N THR A 65 -2.70 -1.32 -1.41
CA THR A 65 -1.60 -1.63 -2.31
C THR A 65 -2.11 -1.54 -3.76
N VAL A 66 -1.42 -0.75 -4.58
CA VAL A 66 -1.67 -0.64 -6.02
C VAL A 66 -0.59 -1.40 -6.77
N THR A 67 -1.01 -2.23 -7.73
CA THR A 67 -0.11 -3.01 -8.59
C THR A 67 -0.16 -2.45 -10.01
N TRP A 68 0.97 -2.08 -10.56
CA TRP A 68 1.12 -1.76 -11.98
C TRP A 68 1.67 -2.96 -12.73
N THR A 69 1.01 -3.33 -13.81
CA THR A 69 1.44 -4.40 -14.73
C THR A 69 1.87 -3.79 -16.05
N ASN A 70 3.08 -4.11 -16.52
CA ASN A 70 3.52 -3.65 -17.82
C ASN A 70 3.03 -4.61 -18.91
N ASP A 71 1.91 -4.24 -19.55
CA ASP A 71 1.31 -4.97 -20.66
C ASP A 71 1.86 -4.49 -22.02
N ASP A 72 2.77 -3.48 -22.04
CA ASP A 72 3.45 -3.03 -23.25
C ASP A 72 4.69 -3.91 -23.55
N ALA A 73 5.12 -3.86 -24.80
CA ALA A 73 6.34 -4.52 -25.25
C ALA A 73 7.63 -3.76 -24.92
N THR A 74 7.50 -2.55 -24.37
CA THR A 74 8.58 -1.63 -24.03
C THR A 74 8.75 -1.51 -22.51
N ILE A 75 9.93 -1.13 -22.05
CA ILE A 75 10.20 -0.83 -20.64
C ILE A 75 9.58 0.50 -20.22
N HIS A 76 9.06 0.55 -18.99
CA HIS A 76 8.45 1.75 -18.39
C HIS A 76 8.89 1.97 -16.96
N THR A 77 8.51 3.12 -16.38
CA THR A 77 8.61 3.40 -14.96
C THR A 77 7.29 3.95 -14.42
N VAL A 78 7.12 3.87 -13.11
CA VAL A 78 6.07 4.56 -12.36
C VAL A 78 6.79 5.41 -11.32
N THR A 79 6.93 6.70 -11.64
CA THR A 79 7.74 7.64 -10.85
C THR A 79 6.85 8.80 -10.41
N GLU A 80 6.81 9.11 -9.12
CA GLU A 80 6.07 10.25 -8.60
C GLU A 80 6.65 11.57 -9.15
N VAL A 81 5.75 12.50 -9.55
CA VAL A 81 6.17 13.82 -10.05
C VAL A 81 6.69 14.71 -8.92
N SER A 82 5.95 14.73 -7.80
CA SER A 82 6.26 15.51 -6.60
C SER A 82 5.39 15.00 -5.45
N PRO A 83 5.95 14.81 -4.25
CA PRO A 83 5.16 14.32 -3.11
C PRO A 83 4.06 15.34 -2.72
N PRO A 84 2.91 14.87 -2.21
CA PRO A 84 1.84 15.73 -1.73
C PRO A 84 2.36 16.73 -0.68
N GLY A 85 2.15 18.03 -0.94
CA GLY A 85 2.64 19.10 -0.06
C GLY A 85 4.14 19.36 -0.12
N GLY A 86 4.88 18.69 -0.99
CA GLY A 86 6.30 18.93 -1.24
C GLY A 86 6.54 20.10 -2.18
N ASP A 87 7.73 20.70 -2.08
CA ASP A 87 8.20 21.72 -3.01
C ASP A 87 8.51 21.11 -4.39
N ALA A 88 8.45 21.91 -5.44
CA ALA A 88 8.87 21.52 -6.76
C ALA A 88 10.34 21.08 -6.72
N GLY A 89 10.62 19.83 -7.09
CA GLY A 89 11.95 19.24 -7.01
C GLY A 89 12.24 18.43 -5.73
N ALA A 90 11.23 18.23 -4.86
CA ALA A 90 11.34 17.27 -3.77
C ALA A 90 11.59 15.86 -4.32
N THR A 91 12.33 15.06 -3.55
CA THR A 91 12.58 13.66 -3.91
C THR A 91 11.25 12.90 -3.97
N PRO A 92 10.96 12.15 -5.06
CA PRO A 92 9.79 11.30 -5.15
C PRO A 92 9.69 10.35 -3.94
N THR A 93 8.47 10.15 -3.43
CA THR A 93 8.25 9.17 -2.35
C THR A 93 8.23 7.75 -2.88
N PHE A 94 7.98 7.58 -4.20
CA PHE A 94 8.08 6.29 -4.87
C PHE A 94 8.64 6.41 -6.29
N ASP A 95 9.39 5.40 -6.67
CA ASP A 95 9.93 5.18 -8.00
C ASP A 95 10.08 3.67 -8.22
N SER A 96 9.44 3.14 -9.24
CA SER A 96 9.50 1.71 -9.54
C SER A 96 10.85 1.26 -10.12
N SER A 97 11.70 2.20 -10.53
CA SER A 97 12.77 1.88 -11.49
C SER A 97 12.18 1.26 -12.77
N ILE A 98 12.94 0.49 -13.51
CA ILE A 98 12.50 -0.12 -14.77
C ILE A 98 11.55 -1.30 -14.51
N ILE A 99 10.35 -1.23 -15.08
CA ILE A 99 9.40 -2.34 -15.17
C ILE A 99 9.51 -2.94 -16.57
N ALA A 100 10.05 -4.15 -16.66
CA ALA A 100 10.18 -4.87 -17.93
C ALA A 100 8.80 -5.31 -18.48
N PRO A 101 8.67 -5.60 -19.79
CA PRO A 101 7.47 -6.21 -20.35
C PRO A 101 7.01 -7.42 -19.55
N THR A 102 5.72 -7.52 -19.26
CA THR A 102 5.06 -8.55 -18.44
C THR A 102 5.38 -8.53 -16.94
N ALA A 103 6.28 -7.66 -16.49
CA ALA A 103 6.58 -7.50 -15.08
C ALA A 103 5.55 -6.63 -14.36
N THR A 104 5.52 -6.76 -13.03
CA THR A 104 4.68 -5.97 -12.13
C THR A 104 5.54 -5.20 -11.13
N TRP A 105 4.98 -4.11 -10.62
CA TRP A 105 5.51 -3.36 -9.49
C TRP A 105 4.37 -2.91 -8.59
N GLU A 106 4.62 -2.86 -7.28
CA GLU A 106 3.61 -2.54 -6.27
C GLU A 106 4.06 -1.39 -5.37
N ASN A 107 3.09 -0.56 -4.95
CA ASN A 107 3.29 0.43 -3.91
C ASN A 107 2.09 0.49 -2.98
N THR A 108 2.34 0.56 -1.68
CA THR A 108 1.29 0.73 -0.65
C THR A 108 1.20 2.20 -0.27
N PHE A 109 -0.02 2.74 -0.26
CA PHE A 109 -0.29 4.14 0.04
C PHE A 109 -0.80 4.30 1.46
N ASP A 110 0.09 4.64 2.40
CA ASP A 110 -0.22 4.75 3.83
C ASP A 110 -0.61 6.17 4.26
N ILE A 111 -0.59 7.14 3.36
CA ILE A 111 -0.85 8.55 3.64
C ILE A 111 -1.90 9.07 2.66
N ALA A 112 -2.92 9.77 3.17
CA ALA A 112 -3.92 10.44 2.33
C ALA A 112 -3.27 11.57 1.50
N GLY A 113 -3.71 11.70 0.24
CA GLY A 113 -3.20 12.72 -0.67
C GLY A 113 -3.44 12.40 -2.14
N ALA A 114 -2.99 13.28 -3.02
CA ALA A 114 -3.02 13.09 -4.48
C ALA A 114 -1.60 12.87 -4.98
N PHE A 115 -1.35 11.69 -5.52
CA PHE A 115 -0.04 11.25 -6.00
C PHE A 115 -0.07 11.22 -7.53
N ASN A 116 0.51 12.25 -8.14
CA ASN A 116 0.68 12.28 -9.60
C ASN A 116 1.97 11.55 -9.95
N TYR A 117 1.91 10.72 -10.98
CA TYR A 117 3.05 9.95 -11.44
C TYR A 117 3.15 9.96 -12.97
N TYR A 118 4.30 9.56 -13.47
CA TYR A 118 4.62 9.52 -14.90
C TYR A 118 5.62 8.41 -15.20
N CYS A 119 5.83 8.13 -16.47
CA CYS A 119 6.95 7.30 -16.90
C CYS A 119 8.16 8.21 -17.20
N SER A 120 9.28 8.03 -16.51
CA SER A 120 10.48 8.85 -16.69
C SER A 120 11.12 8.68 -18.07
N LEU A 121 10.90 7.54 -18.74
CA LEU A 121 11.35 7.26 -20.10
C LEU A 121 10.43 7.86 -21.18
N HIS A 122 9.13 8.06 -20.83
CA HIS A 122 8.08 8.56 -21.71
C HIS A 122 7.27 9.63 -20.94
N PRO A 123 7.78 10.86 -20.78
CA PRO A 123 7.19 11.85 -19.86
C PRO A 123 5.76 12.31 -20.19
N PHE A 124 5.25 11.98 -21.38
CA PHE A 124 3.86 12.22 -21.77
C PHE A 124 2.88 11.22 -21.14
N MET A 125 3.37 10.09 -20.64
CA MET A 125 2.56 9.09 -19.95
C MET A 125 2.38 9.53 -18.50
N THR A 126 1.17 9.91 -18.12
CA THR A 126 0.84 10.39 -16.76
C THR A 126 -0.32 9.62 -16.15
N GLY A 127 -0.34 9.51 -14.83
CA GLY A 127 -1.42 8.92 -14.07
C GLY A 127 -1.54 9.56 -12.69
N LYS A 128 -2.61 9.19 -11.94
CA LYS A 128 -2.87 9.73 -10.61
C LYS A 128 -3.49 8.67 -9.70
N VAL A 129 -3.01 8.62 -8.46
CA VAL A 129 -3.65 7.91 -7.34
C VAL A 129 -4.13 8.96 -6.33
N THR A 130 -5.43 8.95 -6.01
CA THR A 130 -6.00 9.73 -4.92
C THR A 130 -6.26 8.81 -3.73
N VAL A 131 -5.73 9.14 -2.57
CA VAL A 131 -5.82 8.35 -1.34
C VAL A 131 -6.64 9.08 -0.31
N SER A 132 -7.68 8.44 0.26
CA SER A 132 -8.61 9.05 1.23
C SER A 132 -9.03 8.09 2.35
#